data_97b0882fdaaa4827fe38c8ab9e412434
#
_entry.id   97b0882fdaaa4827fe38c8ab9e412434
#
_cell.length_a   1.000
_cell.length_b   1.000
_cell.length_c   1.000
_cell.angle_alpha   90.00
_cell.angle_beta   90.00
_cell.angle_gamma   90.00
#
_symmetry.space_group_name_H-M   'P 1'
#
loop_
_entity.id
_entity.type
_entity.pdbx_description
1 polymer ?
#
loop_
_entity_poly.entity_id
_entity_poly.type
_entity_poly.pdbx_seq_one_letter_code
_entity_poly.pdbx_strand_id
1 'polypeptide(L)'
;MSLKEKKISSSFGDLLQVDNSNNGVGSSLVNVKDGKGNETSLSVADDLLLIKPINDDTSTALSIQNTGGDEKLIVGTGTSARMQWLGHDILTHTKEFSVTSADTLPSSTDTWTGIPSNGTRTQAVFENGTANTSSFGDTAPATTYTVSTTADDLVNMVWIVPADITILTCKVYYGADTATGDDAVFSLNSYNIDISNSSTGGDLALGVQHCVSPSVSSAAGNTTMLYQNLTVSTADVSANRAMIAYMAIDTNNSDYSVQLQLKYFYR
;
A
#
# COMPACT_ATOMS: atom_id res chain seq x y z
N MET A 1 25.54 15.57 -51.43
CA MET A 1 24.18 15.76 -51.97
C MET A 1 23.63 17.02 -51.31
N SER A 2 23.30 18.08 -52.04
CA SER A 2 22.80 19.32 -51.46
C SER A 2 21.32 19.18 -51.11
N LEU A 3 20.93 19.52 -49.89
CA LEU A 3 19.54 19.54 -49.42
C LEU A 3 18.74 20.75 -49.96
N LYS A 4 19.39 21.62 -50.72
CA LYS A 4 18.92 22.96 -51.07
C LYS A 4 17.65 23.01 -51.95
N GLU A 5 17.23 21.91 -52.56
CA GLU A 5 16.06 21.86 -53.44
C GLU A 5 15.04 20.75 -53.09
N LYS A 6 15.21 20.03 -51.98
CA LYS A 6 14.29 18.98 -51.57
C LYS A 6 13.43 19.46 -50.41
N LYS A 7 12.12 19.39 -50.57
CA LYS A 7 11.21 19.59 -49.46
C LYS A 7 11.45 18.48 -48.42
N ILE A 8 11.81 18.85 -47.21
CA ILE A 8 12.11 17.93 -46.12
C ILE A 8 10.96 16.92 -45.94
N SER A 9 9.71 17.38 -46.03
CA SER A 9 8.51 16.55 -45.93
C SER A 9 8.37 15.45 -47.00
N SER A 10 8.96 15.64 -48.21
CA SER A 10 8.85 14.63 -49.26
C SER A 10 10.05 13.69 -49.35
N SER A 11 11.16 14.04 -48.70
CA SER A 11 12.43 13.30 -48.79
C SER A 11 12.87 12.66 -47.48
N PHE A 12 12.34 13.10 -46.36
CA PHE A 12 12.74 12.72 -45.02
C PHE A 12 11.52 12.50 -44.14
N GLY A 13 10.56 11.67 -44.60
CA GLY A 13 9.34 11.35 -43.85
C GLY A 13 9.58 10.81 -42.43
N ASP A 14 10.75 10.23 -42.22
CA ASP A 14 11.14 9.63 -40.92
C ASP A 14 12.00 10.58 -40.07
N LEU A 15 12.23 11.82 -40.51
CA LEU A 15 12.98 12.80 -39.72
C LEU A 15 12.11 13.40 -38.64
N LEU A 16 12.55 13.28 -37.39
CA LEU A 16 11.92 13.98 -36.30
C LEU A 16 12.28 15.47 -36.31
N GLN A 17 11.31 16.34 -36.17
CA GLN A 17 11.48 17.78 -36.14
C GLN A 17 10.71 18.42 -35.01
N VAL A 18 11.24 19.53 -34.49
CA VAL A 18 10.54 20.36 -33.50
C VAL A 18 9.58 21.28 -34.27
N ASP A 19 8.29 21.27 -33.86
CA ASP A 19 7.24 22.07 -34.52
C ASP A 19 7.23 23.52 -34.02
N ASN A 20 8.24 24.29 -34.38
CA ASN A 20 8.40 25.67 -33.92
C ASN A 20 8.76 26.63 -35.08
N SER A 21 8.24 26.43 -36.26
CA SER A 21 8.43 27.33 -37.43
C SER A 21 9.88 27.77 -37.65
N ASN A 22 10.85 26.84 -37.49
CA ASN A 22 12.30 27.06 -37.58
C ASN A 22 12.94 27.90 -36.46
N ASN A 23 12.22 28.19 -35.36
CA ASN A 23 12.79 28.95 -34.24
C ASN A 23 13.59 28.06 -33.26
N GLY A 24 13.64 26.74 -33.52
CA GLY A 24 14.33 25.81 -32.61
C GLY A 24 13.61 25.57 -31.27
N VAL A 25 14.34 25.12 -30.28
CA VAL A 25 13.82 24.91 -28.92
C VAL A 25 13.89 26.23 -28.13
N GLY A 26 12.84 26.60 -27.44
CA GLY A 26 12.74 27.81 -26.61
C GLY A 26 12.05 27.49 -25.28
N SER A 27 11.68 28.51 -24.52
CA SER A 27 11.06 28.37 -23.19
C SER A 27 9.64 27.78 -23.19
N SER A 28 9.00 27.70 -24.36
CA SER A 28 7.67 27.10 -24.50
C SER A 28 7.79 25.66 -25.00
N LEU A 29 6.98 24.75 -24.44
CA LEU A 29 6.87 23.38 -24.93
C LEU A 29 6.38 23.34 -26.36
N VAL A 30 7.11 22.62 -27.21
CA VAL A 30 6.76 22.39 -28.61
C VAL A 30 6.80 20.89 -28.91
N ASN A 31 5.86 20.43 -29.74
CA ASN A 31 5.77 19.02 -30.11
C ASN A 31 6.90 18.60 -31.05
N VAL A 32 7.37 17.38 -30.84
CA VAL A 32 8.21 16.70 -31.81
C VAL A 32 7.31 15.96 -32.82
N LYS A 33 7.49 16.22 -34.09
CA LYS A 33 6.73 15.62 -35.21
C LYS A 33 7.64 14.85 -36.14
N ASP A 34 7.07 13.88 -36.84
CA ASP A 34 7.78 13.29 -37.99
C ASP A 34 7.78 14.22 -39.20
N GLY A 35 8.53 13.88 -40.24
CA GLY A 35 8.61 14.69 -41.48
C GLY A 35 7.30 14.74 -42.27
N LYS A 36 6.28 13.97 -41.92
CA LYS A 36 4.95 14.01 -42.51
C LYS A 36 3.98 14.89 -41.68
N GLY A 37 4.43 15.36 -40.51
CA GLY A 37 3.65 16.22 -39.64
C GLY A 37 2.84 15.46 -38.59
N ASN A 38 3.02 14.15 -38.44
CA ASN A 38 2.37 13.40 -37.36
C ASN A 38 3.03 13.74 -36.02
N GLU A 39 2.22 13.96 -35.01
CA GLU A 39 2.69 14.24 -33.66
C GLU A 39 3.20 12.97 -32.97
N THR A 40 4.28 13.12 -32.23
CA THR A 40 4.76 12.09 -31.31
C THR A 40 4.27 12.37 -29.89
N SER A 41 4.47 11.42 -28.96
CA SER A 41 4.21 11.64 -27.52
C SER A 41 5.25 12.56 -26.86
N LEU A 42 6.21 13.10 -27.62
CA LEU A 42 7.33 13.87 -27.10
C LEU A 42 7.17 15.36 -27.39
N SER A 43 7.36 16.20 -26.38
CA SER A 43 7.46 17.65 -26.49
C SER A 43 8.70 18.14 -25.74
N VAL A 44 9.34 19.20 -26.22
CA VAL A 44 10.57 19.73 -25.66
C VAL A 44 10.50 21.25 -25.45
N ALA A 45 11.16 21.72 -24.42
CA ALA A 45 11.50 23.13 -24.17
C ALA A 45 12.98 23.20 -23.77
N ASP A 46 13.51 24.40 -23.58
CA ASP A 46 14.91 24.60 -23.16
C ASP A 46 15.21 23.99 -21.79
N ASP A 47 14.22 23.90 -20.90
CA ASP A 47 14.32 23.39 -19.54
C ASP A 47 13.38 22.20 -19.22
N LEU A 48 12.59 21.72 -20.19
CA LEU A 48 11.58 20.69 -19.96
C LEU A 48 11.47 19.68 -21.10
N LEU A 49 11.44 18.42 -20.74
CA LEU A 49 11.05 17.30 -21.59
C LEU A 49 9.70 16.75 -21.11
N LEU A 50 8.67 16.80 -21.95
CA LEU A 50 7.36 16.22 -21.67
C LEU A 50 7.13 14.97 -22.52
N ILE A 51 6.76 13.87 -21.88
CA ILE A 51 6.25 12.66 -22.53
C ILE A 51 4.76 12.56 -22.18
N LYS A 52 3.90 12.79 -23.18
CA LYS A 52 2.46 12.72 -23.04
C LYS A 52 1.89 11.75 -24.08
N PRO A 53 1.64 10.49 -23.70
CA PRO A 53 0.97 9.54 -24.61
C PRO A 53 -0.37 10.09 -25.09
N ILE A 54 -0.76 9.73 -26.32
CA ILE A 54 -2.05 10.11 -26.89
C ILE A 54 -3.19 9.36 -26.20
N ASN A 55 -2.93 8.12 -25.78
CA ASN A 55 -3.88 7.28 -25.03
C ASN A 55 -3.28 6.88 -23.69
N ASP A 56 -4.11 6.85 -22.66
CA ASP A 56 -3.75 6.34 -21.33
C ASP A 56 -4.01 4.82 -21.15
N ASP A 57 -4.23 4.10 -22.23
CA ASP A 57 -4.49 2.65 -22.25
C ASP A 57 -3.22 1.80 -22.21
N THR A 58 -2.04 2.42 -22.33
CA THR A 58 -0.76 1.73 -22.30
C THR A 58 -0.19 1.69 -20.89
N SER A 59 0.25 0.51 -20.48
CA SER A 59 0.92 0.31 -19.18
C SER A 59 2.31 0.98 -19.10
N THR A 60 2.87 1.40 -20.24
CA THR A 60 4.23 1.94 -20.35
C THR A 60 4.28 3.16 -21.25
N ALA A 61 4.55 4.32 -20.67
CA ALA A 61 4.79 5.57 -21.41
C ALA A 61 6.27 5.77 -21.74
N LEU A 62 7.16 5.31 -20.86
CA LEU A 62 8.62 5.32 -21.05
C LEU A 62 9.17 3.98 -20.61
N SER A 63 9.96 3.35 -21.45
CA SER A 63 10.72 2.14 -21.13
C SER A 63 12.19 2.33 -21.52
N ILE A 64 13.10 2.04 -20.59
CA ILE A 64 14.53 1.90 -20.84
C ILE A 64 14.87 0.43 -20.74
N GLN A 65 15.39 -0.14 -21.84
CA GLN A 65 15.69 -1.56 -21.97
C GLN A 65 17.19 -1.79 -22.20
N ASN A 66 17.66 -2.98 -21.86
CA ASN A 66 18.97 -3.43 -22.29
C ASN A 66 18.94 -3.92 -23.75
N THR A 67 20.09 -4.33 -24.28
CA THR A 67 20.21 -4.87 -25.65
C THR A 67 19.43 -6.16 -25.89
N GLY A 68 19.06 -6.88 -24.84
CA GLY A 68 18.23 -8.09 -24.89
C GLY A 68 16.73 -7.82 -24.86
N GLY A 69 16.31 -6.55 -24.70
CA GLY A 69 14.91 -6.16 -24.58
C GLY A 69 14.35 -6.23 -23.15
N ASP A 70 15.18 -6.55 -22.15
CA ASP A 70 14.72 -6.53 -20.75
C ASP A 70 14.51 -5.10 -20.26
N GLU A 71 13.35 -4.83 -19.72
CA GLU A 71 13.00 -3.52 -19.16
C GLU A 71 13.78 -3.24 -17.88
N LYS A 72 14.44 -2.10 -17.82
CA LYS A 72 15.25 -1.67 -16.67
C LYS A 72 14.60 -0.52 -15.90
N LEU A 73 13.96 0.41 -16.60
CA LEU A 73 13.14 1.46 -16.02
C LEU A 73 11.85 1.56 -16.83
N ILE A 74 10.72 1.51 -16.13
CA ILE A 74 9.40 1.71 -16.73
C ILE A 74 8.71 2.84 -15.99
N VAL A 75 8.07 3.73 -16.76
CA VAL A 75 7.12 4.71 -16.23
C VAL A 75 5.80 4.49 -16.95
N GLY A 76 4.77 4.11 -16.20
CA GLY A 76 3.41 3.93 -16.68
C GLY A 76 2.55 5.14 -16.38
N THR A 77 1.66 5.52 -17.29
CA THR A 77 0.69 6.62 -17.14
C THR A 77 -0.76 6.15 -17.17
N GLY A 78 -1.01 4.84 -17.20
CA GLY A 78 -2.36 4.27 -17.13
C GLY A 78 -3.05 4.51 -15.78
N THR A 79 -4.23 3.93 -15.60
CA THR A 79 -5.07 4.06 -14.39
C THR A 79 -4.36 3.68 -13.09
N SER A 80 -3.30 2.88 -13.18
CA SER A 80 -2.38 2.59 -12.08
C SER A 80 -1.01 3.13 -12.48
N ALA A 81 -0.76 4.39 -12.15
CA ALA A 81 0.56 4.99 -12.36
C ALA A 81 1.62 4.13 -11.64
N ARG A 82 2.65 3.72 -12.37
CA ARG A 82 3.71 2.92 -11.77
C ARG A 82 5.07 3.35 -12.28
N MET A 83 6.06 3.25 -11.41
CA MET A 83 7.46 3.38 -11.76
C MET A 83 8.19 2.13 -11.27
N GLN A 84 8.90 1.46 -12.17
CA GLN A 84 9.62 0.23 -11.85
C GLN A 84 11.10 0.37 -12.19
N TRP A 85 11.94 -0.20 -11.35
CA TRP A 85 13.36 -0.40 -11.58
C TRP A 85 13.67 -1.88 -11.51
N LEU A 86 14.23 -2.43 -12.58
CA LEU A 86 14.54 -3.87 -12.71
C LEU A 86 13.32 -4.78 -12.40
N GLY A 87 12.11 -4.37 -12.82
CA GLY A 87 10.88 -5.11 -12.58
C GLY A 87 10.27 -4.94 -11.19
N HIS A 88 10.90 -4.16 -10.30
CA HIS A 88 10.40 -3.88 -8.95
C HIS A 88 9.75 -2.50 -8.90
N ASP A 89 8.56 -2.41 -8.33
CA ASP A 89 7.87 -1.14 -8.10
C ASP A 89 8.63 -0.31 -7.07
N ILE A 90 9.14 0.85 -7.48
CA ILE A 90 9.88 1.76 -6.61
C ILE A 90 8.97 2.75 -5.86
N LEU A 91 7.70 2.82 -6.21
CA LEU A 91 6.71 3.67 -5.55
C LEU A 91 5.94 2.92 -4.46
N THR A 92 6.21 1.63 -4.25
CA THR A 92 5.53 0.87 -3.21
C THR A 92 6.28 0.93 -1.89
N HIS A 93 5.51 1.02 -0.81
CA HIS A 93 5.99 1.06 0.55
C HIS A 93 5.51 -0.16 1.31
N THR A 94 6.20 -0.51 2.39
CA THR A 94 5.79 -1.54 3.32
C THR A 94 5.64 -0.96 4.71
N LYS A 95 4.51 -1.23 5.38
CA LYS A 95 4.31 -0.98 6.80
C LYS A 95 4.17 -2.31 7.51
N GLU A 96 4.83 -2.45 8.64
CA GLU A 96 4.77 -3.63 9.49
C GLU A 96 4.09 -3.32 10.81
N PHE A 97 3.28 -4.27 11.26
CA PHE A 97 2.73 -4.36 12.60
C PHE A 97 3.25 -5.67 13.17
N SER A 98 3.87 -5.63 14.33
CA SER A 98 4.49 -6.84 14.86
C SER A 98 4.49 -6.90 16.37
N VAL A 99 4.39 -8.11 16.89
CA VAL A 99 4.53 -8.43 18.28
C VAL A 99 5.30 -9.73 18.40
N THR A 100 6.21 -9.80 19.37
CA THR A 100 6.87 -11.05 19.76
C THR A 100 6.22 -11.57 21.04
N SER A 101 5.93 -12.86 21.04
CA SER A 101 5.41 -13.55 22.21
C SER A 101 6.25 -13.26 23.46
N ALA A 102 5.58 -12.84 24.49
CA ALA A 102 6.19 -12.60 25.78
C ALA A 102 5.24 -12.70 26.94
N ASP A 103 4.35 -13.57 26.95
CA ASP A 103 3.27 -13.77 27.91
C ASP A 103 1.94 -13.18 27.42
N THR A 104 1.05 -14.06 27.05
CA THR A 104 -0.38 -13.85 26.81
C THR A 104 -0.77 -12.92 25.66
N LEU A 105 -0.53 -13.40 24.44
CA LEU A 105 -1.19 -12.83 23.26
C LEU A 105 -1.87 -13.94 22.46
N PRO A 106 -3.19 -13.83 22.28
CA PRO A 106 -4.16 -12.89 22.86
C PRO A 106 -4.55 -13.30 24.28
N SER A 107 -4.94 -12.32 25.13
CA SER A 107 -5.26 -12.57 26.54
C SER A 107 -6.63 -13.19 26.77
N SER A 108 -7.51 -13.19 25.78
CA SER A 108 -8.85 -13.77 25.86
C SER A 108 -9.30 -14.36 24.54
N THR A 109 -10.13 -15.41 24.62
CA THR A 109 -10.78 -16.03 23.45
C THR A 109 -11.82 -15.08 22.85
N ASP A 110 -12.04 -15.21 21.55
CA ASP A 110 -13.06 -14.46 20.80
C ASP A 110 -12.96 -12.92 20.93
N THR A 111 -11.78 -12.42 21.28
CA THR A 111 -11.53 -10.99 21.46
C THR A 111 -10.48 -10.50 20.47
N TRP A 112 -10.76 -9.40 19.82
CA TRP A 112 -9.81 -8.77 18.90
C TRP A 112 -8.74 -8.00 19.68
N THR A 113 -7.53 -8.46 19.54
CA THR A 113 -6.35 -7.93 20.20
C THR A 113 -5.51 -7.14 19.21
N GLY A 114 -5.11 -5.93 19.57
CA GLY A 114 -4.30 -5.07 18.72
C GLY A 114 -2.86 -5.55 18.59
N ILE A 115 -2.32 -5.47 17.39
CA ILE A 115 -0.91 -5.77 17.07
C ILE A 115 -0.14 -4.45 16.98
N PRO A 116 0.94 -4.26 17.76
CA PRO A 116 1.70 -3.02 17.77
C PRO A 116 2.22 -2.59 16.38
N SER A 117 2.14 -1.31 16.10
CA SER A 117 2.61 -0.71 14.83
C SER A 117 4.10 -0.40 14.81
N ASN A 118 4.76 -0.43 15.95
CA ASN A 118 6.17 -0.06 16.13
C ASN A 118 7.09 -1.22 16.51
N GLY A 119 6.55 -2.45 16.61
CA GLY A 119 7.31 -3.65 16.98
C GLY A 119 7.78 -3.67 18.43
N THR A 120 7.27 -2.79 19.29
CA THR A 120 7.59 -2.86 20.72
C THR A 120 6.91 -4.06 21.36
N ARG A 121 7.66 -4.75 22.21
CA ARG A 121 7.14 -5.79 23.08
C ARG A 121 6.34 -5.12 24.19
N THR A 122 5.03 -5.24 24.16
CA THR A 122 4.16 -4.79 25.23
C THR A 122 3.56 -6.00 25.92
N GLN A 123 3.57 -6.01 27.25
CA GLN A 123 2.86 -7.04 28.01
C GLN A 123 1.34 -6.78 28.01
N ALA A 124 0.95 -5.54 27.87
CA ALA A 124 -0.45 -5.16 27.74
C ALA A 124 -0.78 -5.04 26.26
N VAL A 125 -1.69 -5.84 25.79
CA VAL A 125 -2.22 -5.75 24.45
C VAL A 125 -3.55 -5.05 24.55
N PHE A 126 -3.70 -4.03 23.71
CA PHE A 126 -4.95 -3.33 23.58
C PHE A 126 -6.03 -4.29 23.07
N GLU A 127 -6.99 -4.58 23.91
CA GLU A 127 -8.13 -5.40 23.55
C GLU A 127 -9.29 -4.53 23.08
N ASN A 128 -9.89 -4.94 22.00
CA ASN A 128 -11.12 -4.33 21.55
C ASN A 128 -12.28 -4.78 22.45
N GLY A 129 -12.52 -4.04 23.50
CA GLY A 129 -13.33 -4.40 24.67
C GLY A 129 -14.83 -4.67 24.44
N THR A 130 -15.27 -4.71 23.20
CA THR A 130 -16.61 -5.18 22.83
C THR A 130 -16.48 -6.19 21.72
N ALA A 131 -15.60 -7.12 21.93
CA ALA A 131 -15.55 -8.22 21.03
C ALA A 131 -16.89 -8.87 20.96
N ASN A 132 -17.16 -9.30 19.84
CA ASN A 132 -18.25 -10.18 19.59
C ASN A 132 -18.07 -11.48 20.39
N THR A 133 -18.91 -11.66 21.35
CA THR A 133 -18.89 -12.84 22.24
C THR A 133 -19.61 -14.04 21.64
N SER A 134 -20.11 -13.96 20.42
CA SER A 134 -21.03 -14.98 19.92
C SER A 134 -20.43 -16.02 18.99
N SER A 135 -19.37 -15.71 18.25
CA SER A 135 -18.64 -16.70 17.46
C SER A 135 -17.31 -16.15 16.93
N PHE A 136 -16.30 -16.99 16.98
CA PHE A 136 -15.01 -16.75 16.40
C PHE A 136 -15.12 -16.53 14.89
N GLY A 137 -14.53 -15.43 14.38
CA GLY A 137 -14.44 -15.14 12.96
C GLY A 137 -15.66 -14.50 12.30
N ASP A 138 -16.75 -14.32 13.02
CA ASP A 138 -18.01 -13.83 12.42
C ASP A 138 -18.14 -12.31 12.38
N THR A 139 -17.31 -11.59 13.10
CA THR A 139 -17.41 -10.13 13.16
C THR A 139 -16.06 -9.44 13.10
N ALA A 140 -16.07 -8.29 12.48
CA ALA A 140 -14.93 -7.38 12.42
C ALA A 140 -14.64 -6.77 13.80
N PRO A 141 -13.44 -6.26 14.03
CA PRO A 141 -13.15 -5.39 15.17
C PRO A 141 -14.16 -4.25 15.29
N ALA A 142 -14.37 -3.72 16.50
CA ALA A 142 -15.32 -2.63 16.72
C ALA A 142 -15.06 -1.43 15.80
N THR A 143 -16.14 -0.76 15.41
CA THR A 143 -16.07 0.41 14.51
C THR A 143 -15.87 1.72 15.27
N THR A 144 -15.93 1.68 16.60
CA THR A 144 -15.79 2.87 17.45
C THR A 144 -15.07 2.49 18.73
N TYR A 145 -14.21 3.37 19.18
CA TYR A 145 -13.43 3.24 20.41
C TYR A 145 -13.47 4.51 21.21
N THR A 146 -13.87 4.41 22.49
CA THR A 146 -13.73 5.49 23.47
C THR A 146 -12.44 5.26 24.25
N VAL A 147 -11.47 6.12 24.08
CA VAL A 147 -10.15 6.00 24.71
C VAL A 147 -10.21 6.66 26.10
N SER A 148 -10.45 5.86 27.12
CA SER A 148 -10.54 6.37 28.50
C SER A 148 -9.44 5.88 29.45
N THR A 149 -8.90 4.68 29.22
CA THR A 149 -7.94 4.05 30.14
C THR A 149 -6.75 3.40 29.47
N THR A 150 -6.72 3.34 28.14
CA THR A 150 -5.73 2.61 27.32
C THR A 150 -5.06 3.50 26.29
N ALA A 151 -4.99 4.81 26.55
CA ALA A 151 -4.43 5.78 25.58
C ALA A 151 -2.94 5.56 25.31
N ASP A 152 -2.17 5.14 26.29
CA ASP A 152 -0.75 4.81 26.17
C ASP A 152 -0.54 3.55 25.31
N ASP A 153 -1.37 2.54 25.48
CA ASP A 153 -1.33 1.33 24.65
C ASP A 153 -1.76 1.64 23.21
N LEU A 154 -2.79 2.47 23.03
CA LEU A 154 -3.29 2.84 21.72
C LEU A 154 -2.21 3.49 20.83
N VAL A 155 -1.39 4.37 21.40
CA VAL A 155 -0.31 5.04 20.64
C VAL A 155 0.67 4.04 20.03
N ASN A 156 0.91 2.92 20.70
CA ASN A 156 1.80 1.86 20.20
C ASN A 156 1.14 0.99 19.11
N MET A 157 -0.19 0.87 19.12
CA MET A 157 -0.95 0.05 18.16
C MET A 157 -1.20 0.78 16.84
N VAL A 158 -1.34 2.11 16.89
CA VAL A 158 -1.80 2.92 15.77
C VAL A 158 -0.66 3.30 14.84
N TRP A 159 -0.91 3.17 13.55
CA TRP A 159 -0.16 3.86 12.51
C TRP A 159 -1.03 4.94 11.89
N ILE A 160 -0.63 6.19 12.02
CA ILE A 160 -1.30 7.32 11.35
C ILE A 160 -0.87 7.35 9.89
N VAL A 161 -1.82 7.24 8.99
CA VAL A 161 -1.59 7.26 7.55
C VAL A 161 -1.18 8.67 7.11
N PRO A 162 0.04 8.88 6.59
CA PRO A 162 0.56 10.24 6.37
C PRO A 162 -0.02 10.94 5.13
N ALA A 163 -0.50 10.18 4.17
CA ALA A 163 -1.13 10.66 2.93
C ALA A 163 -2.14 9.61 2.45
N ASP A 164 -2.97 9.94 1.47
CA ASP A 164 -3.85 8.95 0.85
C ASP A 164 -3.05 7.78 0.29
N ILE A 165 -3.47 6.56 0.59
CA ILE A 165 -2.81 5.34 0.13
C ILE A 165 -3.80 4.38 -0.54
N THR A 166 -3.26 3.52 -1.39
CA THR A 166 -3.97 2.32 -1.88
C THR A 166 -3.21 1.07 -1.44
N ILE A 167 -3.90 0.17 -0.77
CA ILE A 167 -3.39 -1.13 -0.33
C ILE A 167 -3.28 -2.07 -1.53
N LEU A 168 -2.10 -2.64 -1.72
CA LEU A 168 -1.84 -3.63 -2.76
C LEU A 168 -1.99 -5.06 -2.23
N THR A 169 -1.34 -5.35 -1.11
CA THR A 169 -1.39 -6.66 -0.47
C THR A 169 -1.25 -6.51 1.03
N CYS A 170 -1.87 -7.43 1.76
CA CYS A 170 -1.69 -7.59 3.18
C CYS A 170 -1.38 -9.06 3.48
N LYS A 171 -0.32 -9.32 4.24
CA LYS A 171 0.14 -10.65 4.62
C LYS A 171 0.43 -10.71 6.09
N VAL A 172 0.17 -11.83 6.70
CA VAL A 172 0.59 -12.10 8.07
C VAL A 172 1.52 -13.31 8.12
N TYR A 173 2.57 -13.19 8.90
CA TYR A 173 3.46 -14.28 9.31
C TYR A 173 3.27 -14.46 10.81
N TYR A 174 3.13 -15.69 11.25
CA TYR A 174 2.88 -15.97 12.66
C TYR A 174 3.46 -17.30 13.09
N GLY A 175 3.70 -17.44 14.37
CA GLY A 175 4.08 -18.65 15.05
C GLY A 175 3.48 -18.70 16.44
N ALA A 176 3.34 -19.86 17.00
CA ALA A 176 2.80 -20.09 18.34
C ALA A 176 3.82 -20.85 19.21
N ASP A 177 3.75 -20.68 20.52
CA ASP A 177 4.67 -21.40 21.44
C ASP A 177 4.28 -22.85 21.65
N THR A 178 3.02 -23.20 21.44
CA THR A 178 2.48 -24.56 21.60
C THR A 178 1.69 -25.02 20.37
N ALA A 179 1.57 -26.34 20.17
CA ALA A 179 0.81 -26.95 19.08
C ALA A 179 -0.61 -27.31 19.51
N THR A 180 -1.41 -26.31 19.86
CA THR A 180 -2.76 -26.53 20.40
C THR A 180 -3.85 -26.65 19.33
N GLY A 181 -3.56 -26.22 18.11
CA GLY A 181 -4.54 -26.22 17.01
C GLY A 181 -5.60 -25.12 17.13
N ASP A 182 -5.31 -24.06 17.89
CA ASP A 182 -6.15 -22.88 17.93
C ASP A 182 -6.35 -22.32 16.54
N ASP A 183 -7.53 -21.80 16.28
CA ASP A 183 -7.83 -21.06 15.05
C ASP A 183 -7.66 -19.56 15.28
N ALA A 184 -6.96 -18.91 14.36
CA ALA A 184 -6.69 -17.47 14.41
C ALA A 184 -7.31 -16.75 13.20
N VAL A 185 -7.73 -15.51 13.40
CA VAL A 185 -8.13 -14.56 12.34
C VAL A 185 -7.38 -13.25 12.52
N PHE A 186 -6.94 -12.68 11.42
CA PHE A 186 -6.23 -11.41 11.38
C PHE A 186 -7.02 -10.37 10.61
N SER A 187 -6.99 -9.13 11.06
CA SER A 187 -7.70 -8.01 10.42
C SER A 187 -6.86 -6.75 10.44
N LEU A 188 -7.04 -5.90 9.42
CA LEU A 188 -6.47 -4.57 9.35
C LEU A 188 -7.59 -3.56 9.15
N ASN A 189 -7.75 -2.67 10.11
CA ASN A 189 -8.81 -1.67 10.13
C ASN A 189 -8.24 -0.26 10.17
N SER A 190 -8.99 0.71 9.69
CA SER A 190 -8.68 2.13 9.89
C SER A 190 -9.85 2.86 10.53
N TYR A 191 -9.52 3.93 11.26
CA TYR A 191 -10.45 4.73 12.04
C TYR A 191 -10.21 6.21 11.79
N ASN A 192 -11.27 7.02 11.89
CA ASN A 192 -11.11 8.44 12.08
C ASN A 192 -10.69 8.73 13.52
N ILE A 193 -9.78 9.67 13.68
CA ILE A 193 -9.45 10.21 15.00
C ILE A 193 -10.40 11.39 15.23
N ASP A 194 -11.22 11.29 16.25
CA ASP A 194 -12.09 12.39 16.66
C ASP A 194 -11.29 13.37 17.52
N ILE A 195 -10.90 14.49 16.91
CA ILE A 195 -10.20 15.59 17.58
C ILE A 195 -11.14 16.73 17.99
N SER A 196 -12.45 16.57 17.85
CA SER A 196 -13.43 17.61 18.17
C SER A 196 -13.42 17.98 19.65
N ASN A 197 -12.94 17.07 20.51
CA ASN A 197 -12.76 17.29 21.93
C ASN A 197 -11.26 17.36 22.27
N SER A 198 -10.61 18.46 21.90
CA SER A 198 -9.15 18.64 22.02
C SER A 198 -8.60 18.54 23.45
N SER A 199 -9.46 18.59 24.47
CA SER A 199 -9.03 18.50 25.88
C SER A 199 -8.98 17.07 26.42
N THR A 200 -9.56 16.10 25.74
CA THR A 200 -9.69 14.71 26.21
C THR A 200 -9.11 13.65 25.29
N GLY A 201 -8.41 14.06 24.22
CA GLY A 201 -7.82 13.11 23.28
C GLY A 201 -8.78 12.59 22.23
N GLY A 202 -8.27 11.78 21.32
CA GLY A 202 -9.01 11.32 20.16
C GLY A 202 -9.64 9.95 20.37
N ASP A 203 -10.96 9.92 20.47
CA ASP A 203 -11.69 8.69 20.26
C ASP A 203 -11.49 8.21 18.81
N LEU A 204 -11.57 6.89 18.60
CA LEU A 204 -11.55 6.29 17.28
C LEU A 204 -12.98 5.99 16.83
N ALA A 205 -13.36 6.48 15.65
CA ALA A 205 -14.70 6.33 15.12
C ALA A 205 -14.67 5.95 13.62
N LEU A 206 -15.82 5.56 13.08
CA LEU A 206 -16.00 5.23 11.67
C LEU A 206 -14.97 4.19 11.18
N GLY A 207 -14.84 3.10 11.94
CA GLY A 207 -13.96 1.98 11.62
C GLY A 207 -14.32 1.34 10.28
N VAL A 208 -13.31 1.12 9.46
CA VAL A 208 -13.41 0.43 8.16
C VAL A 208 -12.44 -0.74 8.16
N GLN A 209 -12.96 -1.94 7.90
CA GLN A 209 -12.14 -3.12 7.67
C GLN A 209 -11.57 -3.09 6.25
N HIS A 210 -10.25 -3.05 6.14
CA HIS A 210 -9.55 -3.05 4.86
C HIS A 210 -9.12 -4.44 4.42
N CYS A 211 -8.62 -5.22 5.37
CA CYS A 211 -8.14 -6.56 5.08
C CYS A 211 -8.58 -7.53 6.19
N VAL A 212 -8.87 -8.76 5.81
CA VAL A 212 -9.20 -9.84 6.74
C VAL A 212 -8.67 -11.18 6.21
N SER A 213 -8.18 -12.03 7.11
CA SER A 213 -7.82 -13.41 6.77
C SER A 213 -9.04 -14.33 6.88
N PRO A 214 -9.04 -15.49 6.20
CA PRO A 214 -9.85 -16.61 6.66
C PRO A 214 -9.41 -17.05 8.06
N SER A 215 -10.19 -17.90 8.72
CA SER A 215 -9.74 -18.63 9.91
C SER A 215 -8.58 -19.55 9.52
N VAL A 216 -7.51 -19.53 10.29
CA VAL A 216 -6.31 -20.31 10.05
C VAL A 216 -5.84 -21.01 11.32
N SER A 217 -5.53 -22.30 11.21
CA SER A 217 -5.10 -23.09 12.35
C SER A 217 -3.63 -22.85 12.69
N SER A 218 -3.32 -22.78 13.98
CA SER A 218 -1.98 -22.68 14.54
C SER A 218 -1.28 -24.02 14.78
N ALA A 219 -1.89 -25.16 14.44
CA ALA A 219 -1.46 -26.50 14.83
C ALA A 219 0.03 -26.81 14.53
N ALA A 220 0.60 -26.21 13.51
CA ALA A 220 2.04 -26.35 13.18
C ALA A 220 2.88 -25.13 13.59
N GLY A 221 2.27 -24.13 14.26
CA GLY A 221 2.91 -22.84 14.52
C GLY A 221 4.08 -22.88 15.49
N ASN A 222 4.21 -23.92 16.30
CA ASN A 222 5.32 -24.10 17.25
C ASN A 222 6.61 -24.64 16.60
N THR A 223 6.52 -25.21 15.40
CA THR A 223 7.66 -25.79 14.69
C THR A 223 7.91 -25.16 13.32
N THR A 224 6.94 -24.39 12.83
CA THR A 224 6.95 -23.82 11.49
C THR A 224 6.41 -22.41 11.52
N MET A 225 7.12 -21.48 10.90
CA MET A 225 6.55 -20.14 10.64
C MET A 225 5.45 -20.27 9.61
N LEU A 226 4.26 -19.90 10.00
CA LEU A 226 3.06 -19.92 9.15
C LEU A 226 2.88 -18.58 8.48
N TYR A 227 2.19 -18.54 7.34
CA TYR A 227 1.79 -17.29 6.71
C TYR A 227 0.40 -17.40 6.08
N GLN A 228 -0.28 -16.25 6.00
CA GLN A 228 -1.57 -16.13 5.36
C GLN A 228 -1.67 -14.80 4.60
N ASN A 229 -2.25 -14.82 3.39
CA ASN A 229 -2.65 -13.61 2.70
C ASN A 229 -4.02 -13.17 3.23
N LEU A 230 -4.15 -11.89 3.53
CA LEU A 230 -5.44 -11.30 3.87
C LEU A 230 -6.15 -10.84 2.58
N THR A 231 -7.44 -11.04 2.54
CA THR A 231 -8.28 -10.49 1.46
C THR A 231 -8.41 -8.99 1.64
N VAL A 232 -8.05 -8.22 0.62
CA VAL A 232 -8.25 -6.77 0.60
C VAL A 232 -9.67 -6.50 0.13
N SER A 233 -10.54 -6.02 1.01
CA SER A 233 -11.94 -5.70 0.72
C SER A 233 -12.13 -4.22 0.36
N THR A 234 -11.33 -3.34 0.98
CA THR A 234 -11.35 -1.89 0.76
C THR A 234 -9.92 -1.41 0.62
N ALA A 235 -9.46 -1.16 -0.60
CA ALA A 235 -8.07 -0.87 -0.86
C ALA A 235 -7.66 0.55 -0.45
N ASP A 236 -8.56 1.52 -0.57
CA ASP A 236 -8.24 2.93 -0.39
C ASP A 236 -8.37 3.37 1.06
N VAL A 237 -7.36 4.08 1.54
CA VAL A 237 -7.30 4.66 2.88
C VAL A 237 -6.94 6.14 2.76
N SER A 238 -7.75 7.00 3.36
CA SER A 238 -7.47 8.44 3.37
C SER A 238 -6.37 8.80 4.36
N ALA A 239 -5.68 9.90 4.10
CA ALA A 239 -4.72 10.50 5.01
C ALA A 239 -5.31 10.76 6.40
N ASN A 240 -4.45 10.77 7.40
CA ASN A 240 -4.77 11.01 8.80
C ASN A 240 -5.71 9.99 9.47
N ARG A 241 -6.01 8.88 8.81
CA ARG A 241 -6.69 7.77 9.49
C ARG A 241 -5.71 7.00 10.36
N ALA A 242 -6.21 6.52 11.49
CA ALA A 242 -5.49 5.62 12.40
C ALA A 242 -5.69 4.18 11.93
N MET A 243 -4.62 3.50 11.52
CA MET A 243 -4.67 2.08 11.16
C MET A 243 -4.21 1.21 12.33
N ILE A 244 -4.97 0.15 12.59
CA ILE A 244 -4.68 -0.86 13.61
C ILE A 244 -4.79 -2.24 12.99
N ALA A 245 -3.79 -3.07 13.23
CA ALA A 245 -3.84 -4.49 12.93
C ALA A 245 -4.37 -5.25 14.15
N TYR A 246 -5.15 -6.29 13.92
CA TYR A 246 -5.78 -7.10 14.95
C TYR A 246 -5.55 -8.59 14.73
N MET A 247 -5.61 -9.33 15.81
CA MET A 247 -5.69 -10.77 15.87
C MET A 247 -6.82 -11.19 16.82
N ALA A 248 -7.55 -12.24 16.48
CA ALA A 248 -8.47 -12.94 17.37
C ALA A 248 -8.20 -14.45 17.30
N ILE A 249 -8.48 -15.16 18.36
CA ILE A 249 -8.34 -16.62 18.47
C ILE A 249 -9.59 -17.24 19.11
N ASP A 250 -9.86 -18.51 18.79
CA ASP A 250 -10.99 -19.26 19.34
C ASP A 250 -10.71 -19.89 20.71
N THR A 251 -9.45 -20.17 21.00
CA THR A 251 -9.01 -20.72 22.30
C THR A 251 -7.75 -19.98 22.78
N ASN A 252 -7.55 -19.90 24.07
CA ASN A 252 -6.44 -19.18 24.69
C ASN A 252 -5.39 -20.15 25.25
N ASN A 253 -4.78 -20.98 24.40
CA ASN A 253 -3.83 -22.01 24.81
C ASN A 253 -2.41 -21.76 24.30
N SER A 254 -2.21 -20.78 23.45
CA SER A 254 -0.91 -20.47 22.85
C SER A 254 -0.62 -18.98 22.90
N ASP A 255 0.65 -18.64 23.07
CA ASP A 255 1.18 -17.31 22.83
C ASP A 255 1.68 -17.18 21.39
N TYR A 256 1.44 -16.07 20.76
CA TYR A 256 1.76 -15.85 19.35
C TYR A 256 2.81 -14.79 19.15
N SER A 257 3.72 -15.05 18.22
CA SER A 257 4.52 -14.02 17.55
C SER A 257 3.93 -13.74 16.18
N VAL A 258 3.67 -12.48 15.89
CA VAL A 258 2.95 -12.07 14.67
C VAL A 258 3.67 -10.93 13.99
N GLN A 259 3.76 -10.99 12.67
CA GLN A 259 4.20 -9.91 11.81
C GLN A 259 3.20 -9.76 10.66
N LEU A 260 2.44 -8.66 10.66
CA LEU A 260 1.54 -8.31 9.56
C LEU A 260 2.22 -7.27 8.68
N GLN A 261 2.35 -7.58 7.40
CA GLN A 261 2.97 -6.73 6.39
C GLN A 261 1.90 -6.16 5.46
N LEU A 262 1.83 -4.84 5.39
CA LEU A 262 1.00 -4.08 4.47
C LEU A 262 1.87 -3.51 3.36
N LYS A 263 1.62 -3.89 2.11
CA LYS A 263 2.24 -3.26 0.93
C LYS A 263 1.25 -2.28 0.31
N TYR A 264 1.68 -1.04 0.08
CA TYR A 264 0.84 0.05 -0.40
C TYR A 264 1.62 1.03 -1.27
N PHE A 265 0.91 1.92 -1.96
CA PHE A 265 1.49 3.10 -2.61
C PHE A 265 0.71 4.37 -2.22
N TYR A 266 1.35 5.52 -2.31
CA TYR A 266 0.70 6.82 -2.12
C TYR A 266 -0.06 7.22 -3.39
N ARG A 267 -1.24 7.82 -3.21
CA ARG A 267 -2.07 8.36 -4.31
C ARG A 267 -1.81 9.82 -4.54
#